data_dc17626b0f5a2a6184fdd6b199f2aecc
#
_entry.id   dc17626b0f5a2a6184fdd6b199f2aecc
#
_cell.length_a   1.000
_cell.length_b   1.000
_cell.length_c   1.000
_cell.angle_alpha   90.00
_cell.angle_beta   90.00
_cell.angle_gamma   90.00
#
_symmetry.space_group_name_H-M   'P 1'
#
loop_
_entity.id
_entity.type
_entity.pdbx_description
1 polymer ?
#
loop_
_entity_poly.entity_id
_entity_poly.type
_entity_poly.pdbx_seq_one_letter_code
_entity_poly.pdbx_strand_id
1 'polypeptide(L)'
;MAQASSKNVRIGVEVTDSQVRMVKLTLASGRARSLEFKTVSIPEQGPDAPELSLVLRLALKEFLGKADADVWAMVSGESADLRFLQVPKTGKKQLTNAIYWTARKEAAFDDAEVVFDYELQGEIMEKGAPKLSVLAYTVKREEFEKLRNLFLQAGYPLAGLTLPSIAMRDLLRGGWVENGGQTRACLHLGGDYSRLEIFGGGALQFVRVLKGGLSAMAQALSDESKEYTPSAPKAEPEPQPGEAVAVVPEEPVFSPAITIELESMDGGAPAETVRPKGLSVDEARLLLENLAGGREGLPPGHPGRDFSSGDILEMLKPAWERLLRQVQMTFSHHAVTLGNEQVGSLILSGPLGAEPGLLDHLSEKLGVPCSHLDPLSPDNLGRLQIAAPSLTLAERLPYSLVLGLTWAVRSACNLLYTYKQKEEEDRVAGLNKIVALCWLGAAVSMLGVLVWQQTQAYWKREELSALERRLGEYQPLVDMPLLLGTGSKVRQSVDNMRRFAARNLASAVLRDVTDLTPENVRLFNVTLDLGTPDEQPQLGAAQDAQAKPGQPKPGLKPNTRENLDTLTLEGYVKGDSQILESLLSAYLVRLRTSPLLGEPSVSKRSLELTAAGEDVLRFTLTCQVRR
;
A
#
# COMPACT_ATOMS: atom_id res chain seq x y z
N MET A 1 -1.31 4.49 13.40
CA MET A 1 -1.25 3.07 13.00
C MET A 1 -1.65 3.01 11.55
N ALA A 2 -0.70 2.80 10.64
CA ALA A 2 -1.03 2.52 9.25
C ALA A 2 -2.07 1.41 9.23
N GLN A 3 -3.18 1.62 8.56
CA GLN A 3 -4.19 0.58 8.38
C GLN A 3 -3.48 -0.64 7.80
N ALA A 4 -3.29 -1.66 8.62
CA ALA A 4 -2.82 -2.94 8.13
C ALA A 4 -3.84 -3.37 7.08
N SER A 5 -3.40 -3.45 5.82
CA SER A 5 -4.23 -3.93 4.73
C SER A 5 -4.96 -5.20 5.12
N SER A 6 -6.25 -5.20 4.92
CA SER A 6 -7.12 -6.35 5.20
C SER A 6 -7.16 -7.34 4.05
N LYS A 7 -6.43 -7.09 2.95
CA LYS A 7 -6.49 -7.96 1.77
C LYS A 7 -5.69 -9.23 1.98
N ASN A 8 -6.31 -10.34 1.61
CA ASN A 8 -5.69 -11.66 1.72
C ASN A 8 -4.66 -11.95 0.62
N VAL A 9 -4.61 -11.13 -0.42
CA VAL A 9 -3.67 -11.26 -1.53
C VAL A 9 -2.74 -10.07 -1.56
N ARG A 10 -1.45 -10.33 -1.66
CA ARG A 10 -0.40 -9.31 -1.75
C ARG A 10 0.50 -9.61 -2.93
N ILE A 11 0.88 -8.57 -3.64
CA ILE A 11 1.80 -8.67 -4.77
C ILE A 11 3.00 -7.79 -4.52
N GLY A 12 4.18 -8.39 -4.60
CA GLY A 12 5.43 -7.68 -4.77
C GLY A 12 5.74 -7.54 -6.26
N VAL A 13 6.14 -6.37 -6.68
CA VAL A 13 6.53 -6.07 -8.07
C VAL A 13 7.87 -5.36 -8.08
N GLU A 14 8.80 -5.91 -8.83
CA GLU A 14 10.08 -5.28 -9.17
C GLU A 14 10.06 -4.93 -10.65
N VAL A 15 10.39 -3.69 -10.97
CA VAL A 15 10.55 -3.21 -12.33
C VAL A 15 12.01 -2.88 -12.54
N THR A 16 12.68 -3.62 -13.43
CA THR A 16 14.05 -3.35 -13.89
C THR A 16 14.01 -2.80 -15.31
N ASP A 17 15.14 -2.49 -15.90
CA ASP A 17 15.19 -2.00 -17.28
C ASP A 17 14.77 -3.05 -18.32
N SER A 18 14.97 -4.33 -18.02
CA SER A 18 14.72 -5.45 -18.95
C SER A 18 13.54 -6.33 -18.57
N GLN A 19 13.06 -6.29 -17.32
CA GLN A 19 12.08 -7.25 -16.83
C GLN A 19 11.18 -6.67 -15.74
N VAL A 20 9.94 -7.18 -15.68
CA VAL A 20 9.03 -7.03 -14.55
C VAL A 20 8.93 -8.38 -13.85
N ARG A 21 9.33 -8.44 -12.59
CA ARG A 21 9.20 -9.64 -11.74
C ARG A 21 8.09 -9.45 -10.72
N MET A 22 7.28 -10.44 -10.56
CA MET A 22 6.10 -10.40 -9.68
C MET A 22 6.01 -11.65 -8.82
N VAL A 23 5.70 -11.46 -7.55
CA VAL A 23 5.37 -12.52 -6.60
C VAL A 23 4.00 -12.25 -6.01
N LYS A 24 3.09 -13.19 -6.11
CA LYS A 24 1.77 -13.15 -5.49
C LYS A 24 1.73 -14.06 -4.28
N LEU A 25 1.52 -13.49 -3.11
CA LEU A 25 1.36 -14.19 -1.85
C LEU A 25 -0.12 -14.18 -1.45
N THR A 26 -0.69 -15.36 -1.29
CA THR A 26 -2.03 -15.51 -0.72
C THR A 26 -1.93 -15.89 0.75
N LEU A 27 -2.66 -15.16 1.59
CA LEU A 27 -2.71 -15.39 3.04
C LEU A 27 -4.03 -16.05 3.43
N ALA A 28 -3.96 -16.97 4.39
CA ALA A 28 -5.14 -17.49 5.07
C ALA A 28 -4.90 -17.38 6.58
N SER A 29 -5.79 -16.70 7.29
CA SER A 29 -5.65 -16.44 8.74
C SER A 29 -4.29 -15.84 9.12
N GLY A 30 -3.74 -14.96 8.26
CA GLY A 30 -2.47 -14.28 8.48
C GLY A 30 -1.21 -15.13 8.22
N ARG A 31 -1.36 -16.36 7.73
CA ARG A 31 -0.26 -17.27 7.33
C ARG A 31 -0.18 -17.35 5.81
N ALA A 32 1.02 -17.50 5.28
CA ALA A 32 1.24 -17.78 3.87
C ALA A 32 0.62 -19.14 3.48
N ARG A 33 -0.18 -19.14 2.42
CA ARG A 33 -0.85 -20.35 1.91
C ARG A 33 -0.35 -20.78 0.54
N SER A 34 -0.18 -19.83 -0.36
CA SER A 34 0.32 -20.10 -1.71
C SER A 34 1.16 -18.96 -2.21
N LEU A 35 2.11 -19.31 -3.07
CA LEU A 35 2.99 -18.39 -3.79
C LEU A 35 2.85 -18.66 -5.29
N GLU A 36 2.78 -17.60 -6.06
CA GLU A 36 2.84 -17.62 -7.51
C GLU A 36 3.90 -16.63 -7.97
N PHE A 37 4.57 -16.96 -9.08
CA PHE A 37 5.70 -16.22 -9.62
C PHE A 37 5.48 -15.92 -11.09
N LYS A 38 5.88 -14.74 -11.52
CA LYS A 38 5.88 -14.39 -12.95
C LYS A 38 6.97 -13.38 -13.24
N THR A 39 7.70 -13.63 -14.33
CA THR A 39 8.59 -12.66 -14.96
C THR A 39 8.07 -12.33 -16.35
N VAL A 40 8.08 -11.06 -16.70
CA VAL A 40 7.71 -10.55 -18.02
C VAL A 40 8.87 -9.70 -18.53
N SER A 41 9.39 -10.03 -19.71
CA SER A 41 10.44 -9.24 -20.35
C SER A 41 9.86 -7.91 -20.84
N ILE A 42 10.61 -6.84 -20.65
CA ILE A 42 10.31 -5.52 -21.21
C ILE A 42 11.00 -5.48 -22.58
N PRO A 43 10.25 -5.23 -23.66
CA PRO A 43 10.86 -5.07 -24.99
C PRO A 43 11.87 -3.92 -24.99
N GLU A 44 12.95 -4.08 -25.76
CA GLU A 44 13.92 -3.00 -25.95
C GLU A 44 13.23 -1.72 -26.45
N GLN A 45 13.69 -0.58 -25.94
CA GLN A 45 13.09 0.71 -26.31
C GLN A 45 13.38 1.00 -27.79
N GLY A 46 12.31 1.09 -28.58
CA GLY A 46 12.34 1.42 -30.00
C GLY A 46 11.09 2.20 -30.38
N PRO A 47 11.02 2.73 -31.61
CA PRO A 47 9.87 3.54 -32.07
C PRO A 47 8.51 2.83 -31.94
N ASP A 48 8.52 1.50 -32.06
CA ASP A 48 7.34 0.64 -31.99
C ASP A 48 7.21 -0.11 -30.67
N ALA A 49 8.07 0.16 -29.67
CA ALA A 49 8.02 -0.51 -28.39
C ALA A 49 6.78 -0.08 -27.60
N PRO A 50 6.05 -1.02 -26.98
CA PRO A 50 4.91 -0.68 -26.16
C PRO A 50 5.35 0.12 -24.93
N GLU A 51 4.53 1.08 -24.53
CA GLU A 51 4.77 1.85 -23.32
C GLU A 51 4.84 0.92 -22.08
N LEU A 52 5.81 1.17 -21.20
CA LEU A 52 6.03 0.35 -19.99
C LEU A 52 4.77 0.24 -19.12
N SER A 53 3.95 1.31 -19.07
CA SER A 53 2.68 1.31 -18.35
C SER A 53 1.69 0.28 -18.91
N LEU A 54 1.68 0.08 -20.23
CA LEU A 54 0.85 -0.92 -20.89
C LEU A 54 1.35 -2.35 -20.63
N VAL A 55 2.67 -2.56 -20.72
CA VAL A 55 3.30 -3.85 -20.40
C VAL A 55 2.95 -4.26 -18.97
N LEU A 56 3.14 -3.34 -18.02
CA LEU A 56 2.83 -3.55 -16.61
C LEU A 56 1.34 -3.83 -16.38
N ARG A 57 0.46 -3.09 -17.05
CA ARG A 57 -1.00 -3.31 -16.97
C ARG A 57 -1.38 -4.71 -17.42
N LEU A 58 -0.87 -5.15 -18.55
CA LEU A 58 -1.17 -6.48 -19.11
C LEU A 58 -0.62 -7.57 -18.20
N ALA A 59 0.61 -7.43 -17.74
CA ALA A 59 1.26 -8.37 -16.83
C ALA A 59 0.49 -8.52 -15.51
N LEU A 60 0.12 -7.41 -14.87
CA LEU A 60 -0.64 -7.42 -13.63
C LEU A 60 -2.06 -7.95 -13.81
N LYS A 61 -2.74 -7.57 -14.92
CA LYS A 61 -4.09 -8.06 -15.22
C LYS A 61 -4.13 -9.57 -15.36
N GLU A 62 -3.18 -10.12 -16.10
CA GLU A 62 -3.07 -11.58 -16.29
C GLU A 62 -2.73 -12.28 -14.97
N PHE A 63 -1.76 -11.74 -14.21
CA PHE A 63 -1.25 -12.37 -13.00
C PHE A 63 -2.23 -12.28 -11.81
N LEU A 64 -2.98 -11.20 -11.70
CA LEU A 64 -4.01 -11.01 -10.67
C LEU A 64 -5.31 -11.73 -11.00
N GLY A 65 -5.68 -11.79 -12.28
CA GLY A 65 -7.00 -12.25 -12.68
C GLY A 65 -8.10 -11.36 -12.09
N LYS A 66 -8.94 -11.95 -11.24
CA LYS A 66 -10.03 -11.25 -10.52
C LYS A 66 -9.69 -10.93 -9.05
N ALA A 67 -8.49 -11.26 -8.59
CA ALA A 67 -8.12 -11.07 -7.20
C ALA A 67 -7.90 -9.59 -6.88
N ASP A 68 -8.50 -9.14 -5.78
CA ASP A 68 -8.20 -7.83 -5.21
C ASP A 68 -6.98 -7.96 -4.30
N ALA A 69 -5.89 -7.27 -4.66
CA ALA A 69 -4.60 -7.40 -4.02
C ALA A 69 -4.00 -6.06 -3.63
N ASP A 70 -3.15 -6.06 -2.61
CA ASP A 70 -2.27 -4.95 -2.31
C ASP A 70 -0.98 -5.07 -3.11
N VAL A 71 -0.73 -4.09 -3.95
CA VAL A 71 0.46 -4.03 -4.81
C VAL A 71 1.55 -3.23 -4.12
N TRP A 72 2.71 -3.87 -3.92
CA TRP A 72 3.90 -3.27 -3.35
C TRP A 72 5.03 -3.27 -4.37
N ALA A 73 5.76 -2.17 -4.42
CA ALA A 73 6.96 -2.03 -5.24
C ALA A 73 8.14 -1.53 -4.42
N MET A 74 9.33 -1.55 -5.00
CA MET A 74 10.52 -0.94 -4.44
C MET A 74 11.16 0.02 -5.43
N VAL A 75 11.74 1.09 -4.90
CA VAL A 75 12.56 2.02 -5.69
C VAL A 75 13.93 1.41 -5.98
N SER A 76 14.66 1.97 -6.93
CA SER A 76 16.05 1.57 -7.14
C SER A 76 16.90 1.83 -5.90
N GLY A 77 17.73 0.86 -5.52
CA GLY A 77 18.62 1.00 -4.37
C GLY A 77 19.68 2.11 -4.55
N GLU A 78 19.98 2.50 -5.78
CA GLU A 78 20.91 3.57 -6.08
C GLU A 78 20.33 4.96 -5.80
N SER A 79 19.01 5.11 -5.94
CA SER A 79 18.30 6.37 -5.66
C SER A 79 17.99 6.60 -4.19
N ALA A 80 18.37 5.65 -3.33
CA ALA A 80 18.12 5.69 -1.89
C ALA A 80 19.41 5.85 -1.08
N ASP A 81 19.43 6.76 -0.13
CA ASP A 81 20.48 6.88 0.88
C ASP A 81 19.91 6.52 2.25
N LEU A 82 20.54 5.56 2.94
CA LEU A 82 20.15 5.08 4.26
C LEU A 82 21.24 5.48 5.27
N ARG A 83 20.80 6.07 6.38
CA ARG A 83 21.67 6.53 7.47
C ARG A 83 21.20 6.00 8.81
N PHE A 84 22.15 5.51 9.60
CA PHE A 84 21.93 5.10 10.99
C PHE A 84 22.29 6.26 11.90
N LEU A 85 21.27 6.89 12.49
CA LEU A 85 21.42 8.06 13.33
C LEU A 85 21.24 7.70 14.80
N GLN A 86 21.94 8.43 15.66
CA GLN A 86 21.75 8.37 17.09
C GLN A 86 21.24 9.72 17.58
N VAL A 87 20.00 9.75 18.07
CA VAL A 87 19.34 10.99 18.47
C VAL A 87 19.01 10.94 19.97
N PRO A 88 19.20 12.01 20.72
CA PRO A 88 18.82 12.06 22.12
C PRO A 88 17.33 11.72 22.31
N LYS A 89 17.01 10.96 23.37
CA LYS A 89 15.63 10.65 23.72
C LYS A 89 14.93 11.92 24.20
N THR A 90 14.09 12.50 23.35
CA THR A 90 13.31 13.73 23.60
C THR A 90 11.82 13.45 23.53
N GLY A 91 11.00 14.44 23.92
CA GLY A 91 9.54 14.32 23.79
C GLY A 91 9.10 14.12 22.33
N LYS A 92 8.00 13.40 22.12
CA LYS A 92 7.51 12.99 20.78
C LYS A 92 7.50 14.13 19.75
N LYS A 93 7.08 15.34 20.14
CA LYS A 93 7.02 16.51 19.23
C LYS A 93 8.40 17.05 18.82
N GLN A 94 9.40 16.90 19.70
CA GLN A 94 10.76 17.38 19.42
C GLN A 94 11.60 16.34 18.72
N LEU A 95 11.22 15.04 18.87
CA LEU A 95 11.96 13.91 18.33
C LEU A 95 12.02 13.96 16.80
N THR A 96 10.88 14.17 16.13
CA THR A 96 10.82 14.27 14.67
C THR A 96 11.74 15.37 14.14
N ASN A 97 11.70 16.55 14.76
CA ASN A 97 12.57 17.64 14.37
C ASN A 97 14.06 17.32 14.63
N ALA A 98 14.37 16.70 15.76
CA ALA A 98 15.74 16.30 16.08
C ALA A 98 16.27 15.27 15.06
N ILE A 99 15.46 14.29 14.67
CA ILE A 99 15.81 13.30 13.65
C ILE A 99 16.03 13.98 12.30
N TYR A 100 15.09 14.82 11.88
CA TYR A 100 15.19 15.53 10.60
C TYR A 100 16.45 16.38 10.49
N TRP A 101 16.74 17.20 11.50
CA TRP A 101 17.92 18.06 11.49
C TRP A 101 19.23 17.27 11.62
N THR A 102 19.25 16.16 12.37
CA THR A 102 20.41 15.27 12.43
C THR A 102 20.66 14.61 11.07
N ALA A 103 19.62 14.09 10.43
CA ALA A 103 19.71 13.52 9.09
C ALA A 103 20.23 14.53 8.07
N ARG A 104 19.68 15.75 8.08
CA ARG A 104 20.09 16.83 7.16
C ARG A 104 21.52 17.32 7.40
N LYS A 105 22.03 17.19 8.61
CA LYS A 105 23.42 17.52 8.94
C LYS A 105 24.39 16.47 8.41
N GLU A 106 24.01 15.18 8.44
CA GLU A 106 24.85 14.07 7.98
C GLU A 106 24.79 13.87 6.46
N ALA A 107 23.64 14.08 5.88
CA ALA A 107 23.43 14.01 4.43
C ALA A 107 22.73 15.30 3.98
N ALA A 108 23.51 16.25 3.45
CA ALA A 108 22.93 17.48 2.92
C ALA A 108 21.95 17.13 1.76
N PHE A 109 20.67 17.25 2.00
CA PHE A 109 19.62 17.02 0.99
C PHE A 109 18.64 18.19 0.95
N ASP A 110 18.02 18.37 -0.22
CA ASP A 110 16.93 19.32 -0.40
C ASP A 110 15.58 18.60 -0.34
N ASP A 111 14.65 19.08 0.48
CA ASP A 111 13.30 18.55 0.60
C ASP A 111 12.50 18.60 -0.72
N ALA A 112 12.88 19.47 -1.65
CA ALA A 112 12.27 19.54 -2.97
C ALA A 112 12.71 18.35 -3.86
N GLU A 113 13.94 17.87 -3.69
CA GLU A 113 14.54 16.84 -4.53
C GLU A 113 14.37 15.43 -3.98
N VAL A 114 14.10 15.29 -2.66
CA VAL A 114 14.01 13.98 -2.03
C VAL A 114 12.70 13.77 -1.27
N VAL A 115 12.35 12.51 -1.11
CA VAL A 115 11.36 12.01 -0.14
C VAL A 115 12.14 11.50 1.06
N PHE A 116 11.93 12.09 2.22
CA PHE A 116 12.57 11.71 3.48
C PHE A 116 11.56 11.04 4.41
N ASP A 117 11.96 9.94 5.04
CA ASP A 117 11.25 9.34 6.17
C ASP A 117 12.24 8.63 7.12
N TYR A 118 11.78 8.11 8.24
CA TYR A 118 12.62 7.43 9.22
C TYR A 118 11.85 6.34 9.99
N GLU A 119 12.61 5.41 10.54
CA GLU A 119 12.12 4.35 11.43
C GLU A 119 12.91 4.33 12.73
N LEU A 120 12.22 4.28 13.87
CA LEU A 120 12.86 4.09 15.16
C LEU A 120 13.22 2.61 15.33
N GLN A 121 14.50 2.33 15.55
CA GLN A 121 14.99 0.95 15.69
C GLN A 121 15.05 0.47 17.14
N GLY A 122 15.18 1.39 18.10
CA GLY A 122 15.22 1.06 19.52
C GLY A 122 15.98 2.10 20.36
N GLU A 123 16.10 1.81 21.64
CA GLU A 123 16.86 2.61 22.57
C GLU A 123 18.26 2.01 22.74
N ILE A 124 19.26 2.87 22.74
CA ILE A 124 20.66 2.51 22.97
C ILE A 124 21.25 3.38 24.10
N MET A 125 22.24 2.85 24.80
CA MET A 125 22.98 3.61 25.78
C MET A 125 24.33 4.02 25.18
N GLU A 126 24.57 5.31 25.04
CA GLU A 126 25.86 5.82 24.61
C GLU A 126 26.44 6.75 25.66
N LYS A 127 27.65 6.42 26.14
CA LYS A 127 28.36 7.19 27.18
C LYS A 127 27.49 7.48 28.40
N GLY A 128 26.60 6.53 28.78
CA GLY A 128 25.71 6.66 29.93
C GLY A 128 24.44 7.50 29.69
N ALA A 129 24.21 8.00 28.48
CA ALA A 129 23.00 8.72 28.12
C ALA A 129 22.10 7.86 27.23
N PRO A 130 20.77 7.83 27.49
CA PRO A 130 19.82 7.10 26.63
C PRO A 130 19.63 7.86 25.30
N LYS A 131 19.91 7.18 24.20
CA LYS A 131 19.68 7.65 22.84
C LYS A 131 18.73 6.72 22.09
N LEU A 132 18.14 7.22 21.03
CA LEU A 132 17.35 6.43 20.09
C LEU A 132 18.20 6.15 18.86
N SER A 133 18.25 4.87 18.49
CA SER A 133 18.75 4.44 17.18
C SER A 133 17.65 4.65 16.15
N VAL A 134 17.97 5.34 15.08
CA VAL A 134 17.04 5.72 14.02
C VAL A 134 17.64 5.34 12.67
N LEU A 135 16.87 4.63 11.86
CA LEU A 135 17.15 4.45 10.44
C LEU A 135 16.45 5.57 9.67
N ALA A 136 17.21 6.53 9.19
CA ALA A 136 16.74 7.59 8.30
C ALA A 136 17.03 7.21 6.85
N TYR A 137 16.13 7.58 5.96
CA TYR A 137 16.29 7.29 4.54
C TYR A 137 15.74 8.42 3.68
N THR A 138 16.44 8.68 2.59
CA THR A 138 16.03 9.60 1.53
C THR A 138 15.97 8.86 0.21
N VAL A 139 15.03 9.25 -0.63
CA VAL A 139 14.87 8.73 -2.00
C VAL A 139 14.70 9.90 -2.94
N LYS A 140 15.34 9.85 -4.11
CA LYS A 140 15.14 10.86 -5.15
C LYS A 140 13.65 10.97 -5.49
N ARG A 141 13.11 12.19 -5.41
CA ARG A 141 11.69 12.45 -5.69
C ARG A 141 11.30 12.06 -7.11
N GLU A 142 12.17 12.29 -8.05
CA GLU A 142 11.96 11.93 -9.45
C GLU A 142 11.68 10.42 -9.61
N GLU A 143 12.53 9.56 -9.03
CA GLU A 143 12.34 8.11 -9.06
C GLU A 143 11.09 7.66 -8.32
N PHE A 144 10.83 8.26 -7.18
CA PHE A 144 9.59 8.00 -6.43
C PHE A 144 8.35 8.32 -7.27
N GLU A 145 8.30 9.51 -7.88
CA GLU A 145 7.16 9.94 -8.68
C GLU A 145 7.03 9.13 -9.98
N LYS A 146 8.15 8.84 -10.64
CA LYS A 146 8.20 8.01 -11.85
C LYS A 146 7.55 6.65 -11.59
N LEU A 147 7.98 5.97 -10.53
CA LEU A 147 7.46 4.64 -10.20
C LEU A 147 5.99 4.70 -9.76
N ARG A 148 5.62 5.66 -8.90
CA ARG A 148 4.24 5.87 -8.48
C ARG A 148 3.30 6.11 -9.67
N ASN A 149 3.71 6.99 -10.59
CA ASN A 149 2.92 7.34 -11.76
C ASN A 149 2.82 6.19 -12.76
N LEU A 150 3.88 5.39 -12.92
CA LEU A 150 3.85 4.18 -13.75
C LEU A 150 2.74 3.21 -13.31
N PHE A 151 2.66 2.91 -12.02
CA PHE A 151 1.61 2.03 -11.49
C PHE A 151 0.22 2.65 -11.55
N LEU A 152 0.12 3.96 -11.37
CA LEU A 152 -1.15 4.69 -11.50
C LEU A 152 -1.67 4.63 -12.94
N GLN A 153 -0.79 4.88 -13.93
CA GLN A 153 -1.11 4.79 -15.37
C GLN A 153 -1.44 3.36 -15.80
N ALA A 154 -0.78 2.37 -15.21
CA ALA A 154 -1.12 0.97 -15.40
C ALA A 154 -2.51 0.59 -14.83
N GLY A 155 -3.11 1.45 -13.98
CA GLY A 155 -4.41 1.21 -13.35
C GLY A 155 -4.35 0.37 -12.07
N TYR A 156 -3.15 0.19 -11.51
CA TYR A 156 -2.90 -0.56 -10.28
C TYR A 156 -2.17 0.32 -9.26
N PRO A 157 -2.88 1.23 -8.57
CA PRO A 157 -2.25 2.10 -7.59
C PRO A 157 -1.55 1.30 -6.50
N LEU A 158 -0.35 1.74 -6.14
CA LEU A 158 0.45 1.07 -5.11
C LEU A 158 -0.20 1.20 -3.73
N ALA A 159 -0.24 0.12 -3.00
CA ALA A 159 -0.54 0.09 -1.57
C ALA A 159 0.67 0.49 -0.73
N GLY A 160 1.88 0.26 -1.25
CA GLY A 160 3.11 0.68 -0.62
C GLY A 160 4.29 0.71 -1.58
N LEU A 161 5.25 1.56 -1.24
CA LEU A 161 6.53 1.71 -1.92
C LEU A 161 7.63 1.70 -0.86
N THR A 162 8.63 0.83 -1.02
CA THR A 162 9.68 0.66 -0.02
C THR A 162 11.07 0.60 -0.65
N LEU A 163 12.07 0.31 0.17
CA LEU A 163 13.47 0.20 -0.23
C LEU A 163 13.89 -1.28 -0.33
N PRO A 164 14.80 -1.66 -1.23
CA PRO A 164 15.29 -3.02 -1.33
C PRO A 164 15.87 -3.56 -0.02
N SER A 165 16.64 -2.76 0.73
CA SER A 165 17.19 -3.15 2.03
C SER A 165 16.11 -3.41 3.09
N ILE A 166 15.00 -2.70 2.99
CA ILE A 166 13.85 -2.92 3.87
C ILE A 166 13.10 -4.19 3.46
N ALA A 167 12.91 -4.42 2.17
CA ALA A 167 12.33 -5.68 1.67
C ALA A 167 13.16 -6.90 2.09
N MET A 168 14.50 -6.80 2.04
CA MET A 168 15.42 -7.82 2.54
C MET A 168 15.25 -8.04 4.04
N ARG A 169 15.26 -6.97 4.83
CA ARG A 169 15.04 -7.05 6.28
C ARG A 169 13.72 -7.74 6.62
N ASP A 170 12.65 -7.37 5.90
CA ASP A 170 11.32 -7.90 6.16
C ASP A 170 11.21 -9.38 5.75
N LEU A 171 11.95 -9.79 4.73
CA LEU A 171 12.12 -11.20 4.35
C LEU A 171 12.77 -12.00 5.49
N LEU A 172 13.87 -11.50 6.05
CA LEU A 172 14.58 -12.14 7.16
C LEU A 172 13.72 -12.19 8.43
N ARG A 173 13.05 -11.07 8.78
CA ARG A 173 12.13 -11.01 9.93
C ARG A 173 10.88 -11.87 9.74
N GLY A 174 10.46 -12.08 8.51
CA GLY A 174 9.32 -12.92 8.15
C GLY A 174 9.53 -14.41 8.38
N GLY A 175 10.75 -14.83 8.71
CA GLY A 175 11.11 -16.24 8.93
C GLY A 175 11.24 -17.05 7.64
N TRP A 176 11.36 -16.37 6.50
CA TRP A 176 11.58 -17.00 5.19
C TRP A 176 13.00 -17.56 5.03
N VAL A 177 13.92 -17.09 5.82
CA VAL A 177 15.29 -17.58 5.90
C VAL A 177 15.59 -17.87 7.37
N GLU A 178 16.28 -18.95 7.64
CA GLU A 178 16.60 -19.34 9.00
C GLU A 178 17.51 -18.32 9.68
N ASN A 179 17.10 -17.84 10.86
CA ASN A 179 17.81 -16.80 11.57
C ASN A 179 18.72 -17.45 12.61
N GLY A 180 19.99 -17.67 12.26
CA GLY A 180 20.96 -18.35 13.10
C GLY A 180 21.44 -17.57 14.35
N GLY A 181 20.83 -16.43 14.67
CA GLY A 181 21.18 -15.61 15.84
C GLY A 181 22.51 -14.84 15.73
N GLN A 182 23.32 -15.13 14.72
CA GLN A 182 24.60 -14.46 14.46
C GLN A 182 24.42 -13.25 13.54
N THR A 183 25.37 -12.30 13.62
CA THR A 183 25.44 -11.19 12.67
C THR A 183 25.75 -11.73 11.27
N ARG A 184 24.92 -11.35 10.33
CA ARG A 184 24.91 -11.88 8.96
C ARG A 184 24.99 -10.74 7.95
N ALA A 185 25.89 -10.88 6.97
CA ALA A 185 25.91 -10.00 5.83
C ALA A 185 25.07 -10.57 4.67
N CYS A 186 24.45 -9.70 3.91
CA CYS A 186 23.83 -10.02 2.64
C CYS A 186 24.49 -9.18 1.54
N LEU A 187 25.08 -9.83 0.55
CA LEU A 187 25.62 -9.20 -0.64
C LEU A 187 24.66 -9.42 -1.80
N HIS A 188 24.00 -8.35 -2.22
CA HIS A 188 23.15 -8.37 -3.41
C HIS A 188 23.95 -7.90 -4.62
N LEU A 189 24.10 -8.77 -5.62
CA LEU A 189 24.74 -8.45 -6.89
C LEU A 189 23.68 -7.96 -7.87
N GLY A 190 23.51 -6.66 -7.98
CA GLY A 190 22.53 -6.03 -8.87
C GLY A 190 23.07 -5.74 -10.27
N GLY A 191 22.28 -5.04 -11.09
CA GLY A 191 22.64 -4.66 -12.46
C GLY A 191 23.84 -3.71 -12.51
N ASP A 192 23.66 -2.48 -12.04
CA ASP A 192 24.68 -1.43 -12.12
C ASP A 192 25.49 -1.26 -10.83
N TYR A 193 24.95 -1.67 -9.70
CA TYR A 193 25.59 -1.60 -8.39
C TYR A 193 25.34 -2.88 -7.59
N SER A 194 26.24 -3.16 -6.66
CA SER A 194 26.03 -4.17 -5.63
C SER A 194 25.68 -3.50 -4.31
N ARG A 195 25.02 -4.22 -3.43
CA ARG A 195 24.64 -3.70 -2.11
C ARG A 195 25.03 -4.70 -1.04
N LEU A 196 25.74 -4.20 -0.03
CA LEU A 196 26.12 -4.97 1.15
C LEU A 196 25.29 -4.47 2.33
N GLU A 197 24.57 -5.37 2.94
CA GLU A 197 23.72 -5.15 4.09
C GLU A 197 24.20 -6.04 5.24
N ILE A 198 24.22 -5.52 6.47
CA ILE A 198 24.60 -6.31 7.65
C ILE A 198 23.40 -6.28 8.62
N PHE A 199 23.02 -7.47 9.03
CA PHE A 199 21.90 -7.72 9.95
C PHE A 199 22.41 -8.37 11.24
N GLY A 200 22.03 -7.82 12.37
CA GLY A 200 22.29 -8.40 13.70
C GLY A 200 20.99 -8.41 14.51
N GLY A 201 20.69 -9.54 15.17
CA GLY A 201 19.48 -9.69 15.96
C GLY A 201 18.17 -9.49 15.17
N GLY A 202 18.18 -9.67 13.83
CA GLY A 202 17.04 -9.42 12.96
C GLY A 202 16.83 -7.93 12.63
N ALA A 203 17.72 -7.04 13.05
CA ALA A 203 17.73 -5.63 12.69
C ALA A 203 18.76 -5.34 11.60
N LEU A 204 18.45 -4.42 10.71
CA LEU A 204 19.41 -3.88 9.75
C LEU A 204 20.35 -2.94 10.51
N GLN A 205 21.64 -3.26 10.55
CA GLN A 205 22.66 -2.50 11.29
C GLN A 205 23.51 -1.63 10.37
N PHE A 206 23.71 -2.06 9.12
CA PHE A 206 24.57 -1.37 8.19
C PHE A 206 24.12 -1.61 6.74
N VAL A 207 24.25 -0.60 5.89
CA VAL A 207 24.03 -0.67 4.44
C VAL A 207 25.13 0.09 3.72
N ARG A 208 25.64 -0.51 2.66
CA ARG A 208 26.59 0.15 1.76
C ARG A 208 26.31 -0.24 0.32
N VAL A 209 26.16 0.76 -0.53
CA VAL A 209 26.15 0.58 -1.97
C VAL A 209 27.60 0.49 -2.43
N LEU A 210 27.91 -0.57 -3.16
CA LEU A 210 29.23 -0.85 -3.70
C LEU A 210 29.21 -0.56 -5.20
N LYS A 211 30.20 0.15 -5.68
CA LYS A 211 30.42 0.35 -7.12
C LYS A 211 30.88 -0.98 -7.71
N GLY A 212 30.17 -1.50 -8.68
CA GLY A 212 30.47 -2.79 -9.30
C GLY A 212 29.28 -3.74 -9.20
N GLY A 213 28.40 -3.66 -10.18
CA GLY A 213 27.32 -4.60 -10.44
C GLY A 213 27.62 -5.44 -11.68
N LEU A 214 26.59 -6.07 -12.20
CA LEU A 214 26.66 -6.90 -13.40
C LEU A 214 27.24 -6.14 -14.61
N SER A 215 26.88 -4.87 -14.78
CA SER A 215 27.37 -4.03 -15.87
C SER A 215 28.88 -3.82 -15.79
N ALA A 216 29.42 -3.56 -14.59
CA ALA A 216 30.87 -3.42 -14.41
C ALA A 216 31.61 -4.76 -14.61
N MET A 217 30.97 -5.87 -14.26
CA MET A 217 31.48 -7.22 -14.50
C MET A 217 31.42 -7.56 -15.98
N ALA A 218 30.35 -7.18 -16.69
CA ALA A 218 30.22 -7.35 -18.13
C ALA A 218 31.27 -6.55 -18.89
N GLN A 219 31.56 -5.33 -18.48
CA GLN A 219 32.65 -4.54 -19.04
C GLN A 219 34.01 -5.22 -18.83
N ALA A 220 34.28 -5.68 -17.61
CA ALA A 220 35.54 -6.39 -17.32
C ALA A 220 35.68 -7.67 -18.15
N LEU A 221 34.61 -8.44 -18.27
CA LEU A 221 34.56 -9.66 -19.06
C LEU A 221 34.76 -9.37 -20.56
N SER A 222 34.14 -8.30 -21.07
CA SER A 222 34.33 -7.86 -22.45
C SER A 222 35.80 -7.49 -22.71
N ASP A 223 36.43 -6.79 -21.78
CA ASP A 223 37.82 -6.33 -21.96
C ASP A 223 38.81 -7.51 -21.88
N GLU A 224 38.68 -8.36 -20.87
CA GLU A 224 39.51 -9.56 -20.68
C GLU A 224 39.32 -10.59 -21.79
N SER A 225 38.07 -10.80 -22.30
CA SER A 225 37.78 -11.76 -23.35
C SER A 225 38.49 -11.49 -24.67
N LYS A 226 38.90 -10.25 -24.94
CA LYS A 226 39.65 -9.85 -26.16
C LYS A 226 41.09 -10.33 -26.14
N GLU A 227 41.68 -10.45 -24.95
CA GLU A 227 43.05 -10.84 -24.72
C GLU A 227 43.20 -12.30 -24.24
N TYR A 228 42.07 -12.91 -23.82
CA TYR A 228 42.06 -14.23 -23.23
C TYR A 228 42.42 -15.31 -24.23
N THR A 229 43.41 -16.12 -23.88
CA THR A 229 43.73 -17.35 -24.58
C THR A 229 43.33 -18.52 -23.71
N PRO A 230 42.36 -19.36 -24.13
CA PRO A 230 41.91 -20.48 -23.33
C PRO A 230 43.10 -21.37 -22.92
N SER A 231 43.24 -21.64 -21.65
CA SER A 231 44.14 -22.66 -21.16
C SER A 231 43.72 -23.99 -21.76
N ALA A 232 44.64 -24.77 -22.33
CA ALA A 232 44.37 -26.09 -22.81
C ALA A 232 43.61 -26.86 -21.72
N PRO A 233 42.55 -27.64 -22.05
CA PRO A 233 41.74 -28.33 -21.07
C PRO A 233 42.69 -29.17 -20.18
N LYS A 234 42.68 -28.86 -18.86
CA LYS A 234 43.29 -29.73 -17.88
C LYS A 234 42.63 -31.09 -18.08
N ALA A 235 43.38 -32.06 -18.58
CA ALA A 235 42.92 -33.45 -18.65
C ALA A 235 42.32 -33.80 -17.29
N GLU A 236 41.10 -34.21 -17.28
CA GLU A 236 40.51 -34.83 -16.08
C GLU A 236 41.45 -35.88 -15.57
N PRO A 237 41.78 -35.97 -14.29
CA PRO A 237 42.64 -37.05 -13.79
C PRO A 237 41.95 -38.35 -14.15
N GLU A 238 42.63 -39.13 -15.00
CA GLU A 238 42.20 -40.50 -15.31
C GLU A 238 41.89 -41.20 -13.99
N PRO A 239 40.76 -41.94 -13.88
CA PRO A 239 40.45 -42.70 -12.70
C PRO A 239 41.60 -43.68 -12.45
N GLN A 240 42.27 -43.54 -11.32
CA GLN A 240 43.31 -44.45 -10.91
C GLN A 240 42.75 -45.86 -10.93
N PRO A 241 43.42 -46.84 -11.57
CA PRO A 241 42.91 -48.22 -11.58
C PRO A 241 42.90 -48.76 -10.14
N GLY A 242 41.72 -49.03 -9.66
CA GLY A 242 41.51 -49.68 -8.36
C GLY A 242 42.28 -51.00 -8.29
N GLU A 243 42.81 -51.27 -7.10
CA GLU A 243 43.55 -52.46 -6.72
C GLU A 243 42.87 -53.72 -7.28
N ALA A 244 43.64 -54.48 -8.07
CA ALA A 244 43.24 -55.73 -8.67
C ALA A 244 43.02 -56.82 -7.59
N VAL A 245 41.81 -57.28 -7.48
CA VAL A 245 41.50 -58.55 -6.84
C VAL A 245 41.95 -59.67 -7.81
N ALA A 246 42.85 -60.53 -7.34
CA ALA A 246 43.37 -61.67 -8.10
C ALA A 246 42.27 -62.64 -8.50
N VAL A 247 42.12 -62.87 -9.83
CA VAL A 247 41.36 -64.02 -10.40
C VAL A 247 42.29 -64.76 -11.31
N VAL A 248 42.29 -66.08 -11.09
CA VAL A 248 43.04 -67.16 -11.66
C VAL A 248 42.92 -67.21 -13.22
N PRO A 249 43.98 -67.65 -13.95
CA PRO A 249 44.03 -67.58 -15.40
C PRO A 249 43.30 -68.77 -16.09
N GLU A 250 42.49 -68.43 -17.09
CA GLU A 250 42.06 -69.39 -18.14
C GLU A 250 42.76 -69.07 -19.46
N GLU A 251 43.15 -70.10 -20.21
CA GLU A 251 44.04 -70.10 -21.33
C GLU A 251 43.56 -69.42 -22.63
N PRO A 252 44.45 -69.14 -23.57
CA PRO A 252 44.17 -68.21 -24.69
C PRO A 252 43.58 -68.89 -25.90
N VAL A 253 42.55 -68.35 -26.48
CA VAL A 253 42.10 -68.68 -27.83
C VAL A 253 42.67 -67.66 -28.83
N PHE A 254 43.51 -68.15 -29.75
CA PHE A 254 44.08 -67.43 -30.86
C PHE A 254 43.01 -67.01 -31.87
N SER A 255 43.06 -65.71 -32.28
CA SER A 255 42.54 -65.29 -33.56
C SER A 255 43.46 -64.17 -34.15
N PRO A 256 43.70 -64.15 -35.47
CA PRO A 256 44.86 -63.52 -36.09
C PRO A 256 44.60 -61.99 -36.23
N ALA A 257 45.64 -61.22 -35.86
CA ALA A 257 45.73 -59.82 -36.09
C ALA A 257 45.88 -59.48 -37.58
N ILE A 258 44.97 -58.60 -38.09
CA ILE A 258 45.21 -57.89 -39.35
C ILE A 258 45.89 -56.59 -38.99
N THR A 259 47.18 -56.51 -39.29
CA THR A 259 47.97 -55.26 -39.21
C THR A 259 47.64 -54.45 -40.45
N ILE A 260 46.99 -53.34 -40.29
CA ILE A 260 46.89 -52.27 -41.31
C ILE A 260 47.95 -51.24 -40.97
N GLU A 261 49.05 -51.25 -41.76
CA GLU A 261 50.00 -50.13 -41.77
C GLU A 261 49.30 -48.93 -42.37
N LEU A 262 49.08 -47.89 -41.56
CA LEU A 262 48.72 -46.57 -42.03
C LEU A 262 50.02 -45.76 -42.19
N GLU A 263 50.37 -45.52 -43.46
CA GLU A 263 51.44 -44.62 -43.86
C GLU A 263 51.20 -43.26 -43.23
N SER A 264 52.17 -42.75 -42.50
CA SER A 264 52.27 -41.38 -42.00
C SER A 264 52.35 -40.40 -43.16
N MET A 265 51.22 -39.74 -43.50
CA MET A 265 51.26 -38.52 -44.26
C MET A 265 51.59 -37.37 -43.30
N ASP A 266 52.85 -37.00 -43.35
CA ASP A 266 53.38 -35.76 -42.79
C ASP A 266 52.75 -34.56 -43.51
N GLY A 267 52.26 -33.57 -42.74
CA GLY A 267 51.81 -32.31 -43.32
C GLY A 267 50.50 -31.75 -42.76
N GLY A 268 50.17 -31.99 -41.45
CA GLY A 268 49.15 -31.22 -40.76
C GLY A 268 49.74 -29.94 -40.19
N ALA A 269 49.45 -28.81 -40.81
CA ALA A 269 49.66 -27.52 -40.18
C ALA A 269 49.02 -27.53 -38.76
N PRO A 270 49.68 -26.89 -37.77
CA PRO A 270 49.08 -26.83 -36.43
C PRO A 270 47.67 -26.27 -36.60
N ALA A 271 46.68 -27.00 -36.07
CA ALA A 271 45.32 -26.51 -36.03
C ALA A 271 45.36 -25.11 -35.47
N GLU A 272 45.05 -24.13 -36.32
CA GLU A 272 44.82 -22.77 -35.84
C GLU A 272 43.81 -22.88 -34.71
N THR A 273 44.28 -22.71 -33.49
CA THR A 273 43.39 -22.52 -32.33
C THR A 273 42.57 -21.32 -32.68
N VAL A 274 41.34 -21.56 -33.12
CA VAL A 274 40.37 -20.51 -33.41
C VAL A 274 40.23 -19.74 -32.09
N ARG A 275 40.87 -18.58 -32.03
CA ARG A 275 40.73 -17.71 -30.86
C ARG A 275 39.25 -17.37 -30.72
N PRO A 276 38.64 -17.63 -29.56
CA PRO A 276 37.26 -17.24 -29.35
C PRO A 276 37.13 -15.74 -29.67
N LYS A 277 36.08 -15.39 -30.37
CA LYS A 277 35.76 -13.99 -30.66
C LYS A 277 35.52 -13.27 -29.35
N GLY A 278 36.24 -12.18 -29.07
CA GLY A 278 36.03 -11.37 -27.87
C GLY A 278 34.57 -10.92 -27.77
N LEU A 279 34.06 -10.84 -26.55
CA LEU A 279 32.69 -10.47 -26.26
C LEU A 279 32.52 -8.94 -26.32
N SER A 280 31.41 -8.47 -26.88
CA SER A 280 30.94 -7.10 -26.64
C SER A 280 30.39 -6.99 -25.21
N VAL A 281 30.21 -5.77 -24.71
CA VAL A 281 29.67 -5.55 -23.35
C VAL A 281 28.26 -6.12 -23.20
N ASP A 282 27.40 -6.00 -24.23
CA ASP A 282 26.04 -6.51 -24.22
C ASP A 282 26.04 -8.05 -24.28
N GLU A 283 26.89 -8.66 -25.08
CA GLU A 283 27.07 -10.11 -25.11
C GLU A 283 27.61 -10.63 -23.77
N ALA A 284 28.58 -9.95 -23.17
CA ALA A 284 29.10 -10.27 -21.85
C ALA A 284 28.02 -10.16 -20.76
N ARG A 285 27.19 -9.12 -20.81
CA ARG A 285 26.05 -8.94 -19.88
C ARG A 285 25.04 -10.08 -20.03
N LEU A 286 24.64 -10.39 -21.25
CA LEU A 286 23.71 -11.49 -21.53
C LEU A 286 24.27 -12.84 -21.07
N LEU A 287 25.56 -13.07 -21.27
CA LEU A 287 26.26 -14.25 -20.78
C LEU A 287 26.19 -14.36 -19.26
N LEU A 288 26.49 -13.28 -18.54
CA LEU A 288 26.47 -13.24 -17.08
C LEU A 288 25.06 -13.44 -16.51
N GLU A 289 24.03 -12.87 -17.14
CA GLU A 289 22.63 -13.06 -16.74
C GLU A 289 22.16 -14.51 -16.89
N ASN A 290 22.75 -15.26 -17.85
CA ASN A 290 22.40 -16.66 -18.13
C ASN A 290 23.45 -17.66 -17.59
N LEU A 291 24.48 -17.20 -16.93
CA LEU A 291 25.58 -18.07 -16.46
C LEU A 291 25.08 -19.16 -15.51
N ALA A 292 24.29 -18.76 -14.52
CA ALA A 292 23.75 -19.64 -13.50
C ALA A 292 22.66 -20.61 -14.03
N GLY A 293 22.00 -20.27 -15.14
CA GLY A 293 20.98 -21.11 -15.82
C GLY A 293 21.57 -22.10 -16.83
N GLY A 294 22.89 -22.35 -16.82
CA GLY A 294 23.54 -23.29 -17.75
C GLY A 294 23.60 -22.81 -19.19
N ARG A 295 23.42 -21.51 -19.43
CA ARG A 295 23.52 -20.84 -20.76
C ARG A 295 22.44 -21.23 -21.77
N GLU A 296 21.39 -21.91 -21.34
CA GLU A 296 20.28 -22.31 -22.23
C GLU A 296 19.57 -21.09 -22.84
N GLY A 297 19.54 -19.97 -22.11
CA GLY A 297 18.96 -18.69 -22.55
C GLY A 297 19.78 -17.91 -23.57
N LEU A 298 21.00 -18.33 -23.89
CA LEU A 298 21.84 -17.64 -24.87
C LEU A 298 21.42 -17.96 -26.30
N PRO A 299 21.38 -16.95 -27.21
CA PRO A 299 21.06 -17.16 -28.61
C PRO A 299 22.01 -18.17 -29.28
N PRO A 300 21.55 -18.91 -30.30
CA PRO A 300 22.40 -19.75 -31.11
C PRO A 300 23.52 -18.90 -31.76
N GLY A 301 24.78 -19.33 -31.62
CA GLY A 301 25.95 -18.61 -32.16
C GLY A 301 26.48 -17.48 -31.28
N HIS A 302 25.99 -17.35 -30.04
CA HIS A 302 26.53 -16.40 -29.07
C HIS A 302 27.96 -16.78 -28.68
N PRO A 303 28.97 -15.84 -28.80
CA PRO A 303 30.40 -16.15 -28.57
C PRO A 303 30.66 -16.66 -27.13
N GLY A 304 29.84 -16.30 -26.17
CA GLY A 304 29.96 -16.74 -24.79
C GLY A 304 29.74 -18.26 -24.56
N ARG A 305 29.28 -19.01 -25.58
CA ARG A 305 29.16 -20.47 -25.52
C ARG A 305 30.53 -21.16 -25.63
N ASP A 306 31.50 -20.49 -26.22
CA ASP A 306 32.84 -21.00 -26.46
C ASP A 306 33.76 -20.96 -25.21
N PHE A 307 33.39 -20.17 -24.19
CA PHE A 307 34.13 -20.09 -22.93
C PHE A 307 33.59 -21.09 -21.91
N SER A 308 34.48 -21.76 -21.17
CA SER A 308 34.05 -22.58 -20.02
C SER A 308 33.62 -21.71 -18.84
N SER A 309 32.89 -22.25 -17.85
CA SER A 309 32.55 -21.51 -16.62
C SER A 309 33.81 -21.10 -15.84
N GLY A 310 34.84 -21.95 -15.86
CA GLY A 310 36.16 -21.65 -15.28
C GLY A 310 36.85 -20.45 -15.94
N ASP A 311 36.83 -20.41 -17.28
CA ASP A 311 37.42 -19.30 -18.04
C ASP A 311 36.74 -17.97 -17.72
N ILE A 312 35.39 -17.98 -17.64
CA ILE A 312 34.58 -16.81 -17.28
C ILE A 312 34.93 -16.31 -15.88
N LEU A 313 35.02 -17.23 -14.91
CA LEU A 313 35.37 -16.87 -13.53
C LEU A 313 36.81 -16.33 -13.46
N GLU A 314 37.74 -16.86 -14.23
CA GLU A 314 39.11 -16.37 -14.28
C GLU A 314 39.20 -14.97 -14.89
N MET A 315 38.53 -14.71 -16.00
CA MET A 315 38.41 -13.39 -16.61
C MET A 315 37.72 -12.36 -15.67
N LEU A 316 36.78 -12.78 -14.86
CA LEU A 316 36.09 -11.94 -13.87
C LEU A 316 36.93 -11.68 -12.60
N LYS A 317 37.99 -12.44 -12.35
CA LYS A 317 38.81 -12.38 -11.14
C LYS A 317 39.21 -10.96 -10.71
N PRO A 318 39.69 -10.06 -11.61
CA PRO A 318 40.05 -8.70 -11.22
C PRO A 318 38.85 -7.87 -10.74
N ALA A 319 37.67 -8.09 -11.31
CA ALA A 319 36.43 -7.43 -10.88
C ALA A 319 35.96 -7.94 -9.50
N TRP A 320 36.03 -9.26 -9.28
CA TRP A 320 35.71 -9.90 -8.01
C TRP A 320 36.64 -9.46 -6.89
N GLU A 321 37.94 -9.41 -7.12
CA GLU A 321 38.91 -8.98 -6.12
C GLU A 321 38.70 -7.51 -5.69
N ARG A 322 38.29 -6.65 -6.62
CA ARG A 322 37.91 -5.28 -6.28
C ARG A 322 36.66 -5.23 -5.38
N LEU A 323 35.64 -6.03 -5.71
CA LEU A 323 34.40 -6.12 -4.90
C LEU A 323 34.72 -6.71 -3.51
N LEU A 324 35.48 -7.81 -3.47
CA LEU A 324 35.90 -8.45 -2.22
C LEU A 324 36.65 -7.51 -1.28
N ARG A 325 37.56 -6.72 -1.79
CA ARG A 325 38.26 -5.71 -0.97
C ARG A 325 37.27 -4.71 -0.36
N GLN A 326 36.25 -4.29 -1.10
CA GLN A 326 35.23 -3.38 -0.57
C GLN A 326 34.38 -4.05 0.51
N VAL A 327 34.06 -5.35 0.34
CA VAL A 327 33.34 -6.14 1.35
C VAL A 327 34.18 -6.28 2.62
N GLN A 328 35.46 -6.66 2.49
CA GLN A 328 36.38 -6.80 3.62
C GLN A 328 36.58 -5.49 4.39
N MET A 329 36.78 -4.37 3.67
CA MET A 329 36.85 -3.04 4.28
C MET A 329 35.56 -2.71 5.04
N THR A 330 34.42 -3.10 4.49
CA THR A 330 33.13 -2.85 5.14
C THR A 330 32.94 -3.70 6.40
N PHE A 331 33.35 -4.97 6.38
CA PHE A 331 33.33 -5.84 7.56
C PHE A 331 34.24 -5.28 8.66
N SER A 332 35.44 -4.84 8.30
CA SER A 332 36.37 -4.22 9.24
C SER A 332 35.81 -2.93 9.84
N HIS A 333 35.20 -2.08 9.02
CA HIS A 333 34.56 -0.85 9.48
C HIS A 333 33.36 -1.13 10.41
N HIS A 334 32.52 -2.11 10.05
CA HIS A 334 31.39 -2.52 10.87
C HIS A 334 31.85 -3.03 12.23
N ALA A 335 32.84 -3.90 12.29
CA ALA A 335 33.39 -4.41 13.54
C ALA A 335 33.88 -3.29 14.46
N VAL A 336 34.61 -2.31 13.92
CA VAL A 336 35.10 -1.16 14.70
C VAL A 336 33.95 -0.28 15.21
N THR A 337 32.90 -0.08 14.40
CA THR A 337 31.79 0.83 14.72
C THR A 337 30.82 0.24 15.75
N LEU A 338 30.60 -1.08 15.74
CA LEU A 338 29.65 -1.79 16.58
C LEU A 338 30.30 -2.68 17.66
N GLY A 339 31.44 -2.27 18.19
CA GLY A 339 32.03 -2.89 19.39
C GLY A 339 32.61 -4.28 19.14
N ASN A 340 33.27 -4.51 18.02
CA ASN A 340 33.89 -5.78 17.58
C ASN A 340 32.91 -6.92 17.27
N GLU A 341 31.67 -6.63 16.99
CA GLU A 341 30.74 -7.63 16.47
C GLU A 341 31.16 -8.07 15.06
N GLN A 342 31.61 -9.32 14.93
CA GLN A 342 32.08 -9.86 13.66
C GLN A 342 30.91 -10.43 12.84
N VAL A 343 31.02 -10.31 11.52
CA VAL A 343 30.08 -10.95 10.59
C VAL A 343 30.33 -12.46 10.61
N GLY A 344 29.35 -13.24 11.03
CA GLY A 344 29.46 -14.70 11.16
C GLY A 344 29.15 -15.47 9.88
N SER A 345 28.44 -14.88 8.92
CA SER A 345 28.09 -15.50 7.63
C SER A 345 27.76 -14.47 6.56
N LEU A 346 27.94 -14.84 5.29
CA LEU A 346 27.55 -14.06 4.14
C LEU A 346 26.47 -14.79 3.33
N ILE A 347 25.40 -14.08 3.01
CA ILE A 347 24.37 -14.55 2.09
C ILE A 347 24.50 -13.82 0.76
N LEU A 348 24.54 -14.55 -0.34
CA LEU A 348 24.64 -14.01 -1.68
C LEU A 348 23.26 -13.99 -2.35
N SER A 349 22.93 -12.90 -3.00
CA SER A 349 21.66 -12.67 -3.70
C SER A 349 21.93 -11.97 -5.04
N GLY A 350 21.02 -12.09 -5.99
CA GLY A 350 21.13 -11.51 -7.31
C GLY A 350 21.43 -12.54 -8.40
N PRO A 351 21.47 -12.13 -9.69
CA PRO A 351 21.55 -13.05 -10.83
C PRO A 351 22.76 -13.99 -10.82
N LEU A 352 23.92 -13.47 -10.45
CA LEU A 352 25.15 -14.27 -10.35
C LEU A 352 25.23 -15.14 -9.09
N GLY A 353 24.29 -14.97 -8.17
CA GLY A 353 24.32 -15.68 -6.89
C GLY A 353 24.18 -17.19 -7.00
N ALA A 354 23.66 -17.72 -8.10
CA ALA A 354 23.48 -19.16 -8.30
C ALA A 354 24.72 -19.86 -8.87
N GLU A 355 25.79 -19.14 -9.18
CA GLU A 355 27.03 -19.75 -9.71
C GLU A 355 27.79 -20.48 -8.59
N PRO A 356 27.95 -21.83 -8.69
CA PRO A 356 28.51 -22.63 -7.59
C PRO A 356 29.95 -22.23 -7.20
N GLY A 357 30.82 -21.99 -8.15
CA GLY A 357 32.22 -21.63 -7.92
C GLY A 357 32.41 -20.28 -7.23
N LEU A 358 31.40 -19.42 -7.28
CA LEU A 358 31.45 -18.10 -6.67
C LEU A 358 31.36 -18.16 -5.15
N LEU A 359 30.48 -19.00 -4.59
CA LEU A 359 30.35 -19.13 -3.13
C LEU A 359 31.60 -19.67 -2.46
N ASP A 360 32.23 -20.67 -3.07
CA ASP A 360 33.48 -21.26 -2.56
C ASP A 360 34.59 -20.23 -2.57
N HIS A 361 34.72 -19.45 -3.65
CA HIS A 361 35.69 -18.38 -3.76
C HIS A 361 35.46 -17.27 -2.71
N LEU A 362 34.21 -16.86 -2.51
CA LEU A 362 33.84 -15.86 -1.50
C LEU A 362 34.14 -16.38 -0.09
N SER A 363 33.80 -17.62 0.21
CA SER A 363 34.01 -18.25 1.52
C SER A 363 35.50 -18.34 1.84
N GLU A 364 36.32 -18.76 0.90
CA GLU A 364 37.78 -18.85 1.04
C GLU A 364 38.42 -17.48 1.29
N LYS A 365 38.03 -16.46 0.52
CA LYS A 365 38.62 -15.12 0.59
C LYS A 365 38.16 -14.29 1.76
N LEU A 366 36.91 -14.46 2.19
CA LEU A 366 36.35 -13.70 3.32
C LEU A 366 36.52 -14.39 4.67
N GLY A 367 36.82 -15.70 4.67
CA GLY A 367 36.97 -16.49 5.90
C GLY A 367 35.65 -16.69 6.66
N VAL A 368 34.51 -16.51 6.00
CA VAL A 368 33.18 -16.70 6.58
C VAL A 368 32.35 -17.64 5.69
N PRO A 369 31.48 -18.48 6.27
CA PRO A 369 30.62 -19.34 5.48
C PRO A 369 29.69 -18.50 4.58
N CYS A 370 29.67 -18.85 3.30
CA CYS A 370 28.82 -18.20 2.30
C CYS A 370 27.69 -19.13 1.88
N SER A 371 26.51 -18.59 1.65
CA SER A 371 25.33 -19.33 1.21
C SER A 371 24.48 -18.50 0.26
N HIS A 372 23.59 -19.14 -0.47
CA HIS A 372 22.61 -18.43 -1.30
C HIS A 372 21.47 -17.86 -0.45
N LEU A 373 20.93 -16.72 -0.85
CA LEU A 373 19.64 -16.25 -0.38
C LEU A 373 18.53 -16.96 -1.15
N ASP A 374 18.17 -18.14 -0.72
CA ASP A 374 17.07 -18.92 -1.33
C ASP A 374 15.90 -19.12 -0.35
N PRO A 375 15.03 -18.10 -0.17
CA PRO A 375 13.85 -18.22 0.66
C PRO A 375 12.82 -19.21 0.10
N LEU A 376 12.95 -19.55 -1.19
CA LEU A 376 12.08 -20.46 -1.93
C LEU A 376 12.63 -21.88 -2.00
N SER A 377 13.67 -22.21 -1.23
CA SER A 377 14.19 -23.56 -1.15
C SER A 377 13.10 -24.54 -0.69
N PRO A 378 13.11 -25.79 -1.16
CA PRO A 378 12.15 -26.79 -0.74
C PRO A 378 12.09 -26.96 0.77
N ASP A 379 13.23 -26.87 1.47
CA ASP A 379 13.32 -27.00 2.92
C ASP A 379 12.61 -25.84 3.64
N ASN A 380 12.83 -24.59 3.19
CA ASN A 380 12.17 -23.41 3.75
C ASN A 380 10.66 -23.44 3.51
N LEU A 381 10.24 -23.79 2.30
CA LEU A 381 8.82 -23.86 1.95
C LEU A 381 8.12 -25.01 2.65
N GLY A 382 8.81 -26.16 2.81
CA GLY A 382 8.32 -27.29 3.61
C GLY A 382 8.06 -26.90 5.07
N ARG A 383 8.98 -26.14 5.67
CA ARG A 383 8.80 -25.56 7.02
C ARG A 383 7.61 -24.64 7.12
N LEU A 384 7.33 -23.86 6.08
CA LEU A 384 6.20 -22.93 5.99
C LEU A 384 4.90 -23.61 5.53
N GLN A 385 4.94 -24.90 5.20
CA GLN A 385 3.81 -25.69 4.65
C GLN A 385 3.27 -25.12 3.33
N ILE A 386 4.15 -24.60 2.49
CA ILE A 386 3.85 -24.08 1.15
C ILE A 386 4.42 -25.06 0.13
N ALA A 387 3.67 -25.31 -0.94
CA ALA A 387 4.15 -26.14 -2.06
C ALA A 387 5.37 -25.47 -2.71
N ALA A 388 6.45 -26.23 -2.87
CA ALA A 388 7.64 -25.75 -3.55
C ALA A 388 7.37 -25.59 -5.05
N PRO A 389 7.78 -24.49 -5.69
CA PRO A 389 7.69 -24.33 -7.13
C PRO A 389 8.70 -25.26 -7.81
N SER A 390 8.38 -25.71 -9.01
CA SER A 390 9.29 -26.49 -9.86
C SER A 390 10.30 -25.57 -10.57
N LEU A 391 10.99 -24.71 -9.81
CA LEU A 391 11.98 -23.76 -10.31
C LEU A 391 13.38 -24.22 -9.90
N THR A 392 14.35 -24.03 -10.77
CA THR A 392 15.78 -24.21 -10.47
C THR A 392 16.27 -23.13 -9.50
N LEU A 393 17.45 -23.31 -8.91
CA LEU A 393 18.05 -22.31 -8.03
C LEU A 393 18.21 -20.96 -8.74
N ALA A 394 18.70 -20.96 -9.97
CA ALA A 394 18.88 -19.75 -10.78
C ALA A 394 17.58 -18.98 -11.03
N GLU A 395 16.48 -19.71 -11.24
CA GLU A 395 15.16 -19.10 -11.44
C GLU A 395 14.55 -18.58 -10.13
N ARG A 396 14.88 -19.18 -8.97
CA ARG A 396 14.31 -18.78 -7.67
C ARG A 396 14.99 -17.53 -7.08
N LEU A 397 16.32 -17.45 -7.17
CA LEU A 397 17.10 -16.38 -6.53
C LEU A 397 16.64 -14.96 -6.87
N PRO A 398 16.28 -14.64 -8.12
CA PRO A 398 15.81 -13.30 -8.49
C PRO A 398 14.51 -12.86 -7.80
N TYR A 399 13.70 -13.81 -7.31
CA TYR A 399 12.45 -13.49 -6.63
C TYR A 399 12.63 -13.17 -5.14
N SER A 400 13.81 -13.34 -4.58
CA SER A 400 14.05 -13.18 -3.14
C SER A 400 13.65 -11.81 -2.62
N LEU A 401 14.07 -10.72 -3.28
CA LEU A 401 13.68 -9.35 -2.89
C LEU A 401 12.19 -9.08 -3.14
N VAL A 402 11.68 -9.57 -4.26
CA VAL A 402 10.28 -9.39 -4.64
C VAL A 402 9.34 -10.08 -3.64
N LEU A 403 9.75 -11.25 -3.14
CA LEU A 403 9.04 -11.93 -2.05
C LEU A 403 9.06 -11.07 -0.77
N GLY A 404 10.18 -10.43 -0.46
CA GLY A 404 10.28 -9.51 0.68
C GLY A 404 9.25 -8.38 0.62
N LEU A 405 8.92 -7.87 -0.57
CA LEU A 405 7.88 -6.84 -0.76
C LEU A 405 6.50 -7.32 -0.29
N THR A 406 6.16 -8.58 -0.48
CA THR A 406 4.86 -9.11 -0.02
C THR A 406 4.74 -9.11 1.51
N TRP A 407 5.88 -9.03 2.22
CA TRP A 407 5.97 -8.99 3.67
C TRP A 407 6.14 -7.57 4.23
N ALA A 408 6.54 -6.62 3.39
CA ALA A 408 6.79 -5.21 3.73
C ALA A 408 5.59 -4.48 4.35
N VAL A 409 4.38 -5.01 4.17
CA VAL A 409 3.15 -4.49 4.80
C VAL A 409 3.25 -4.37 6.33
N ARG A 410 4.14 -5.14 6.95
CA ARG A 410 4.43 -5.08 8.39
C ARG A 410 5.51 -4.06 8.74
N SER A 411 6.16 -3.47 7.73
CA SER A 411 7.21 -2.48 7.90
C SER A 411 6.65 -1.10 8.20
N ALA A 412 7.38 -0.34 9.01
CA ALA A 412 7.12 1.07 9.21
C ALA A 412 7.50 1.92 7.97
N CYS A 413 8.36 1.37 7.08
CA CYS A 413 8.85 2.04 5.89
C CYS A 413 7.86 1.88 4.73
N ASN A 414 7.07 2.90 4.49
CA ASN A 414 6.25 3.07 3.30
C ASN A 414 6.39 4.50 2.79
N LEU A 415 7.09 4.69 1.69
CA LEU A 415 7.38 6.00 1.10
C LEU A 415 6.12 6.76 0.64
N LEU A 416 4.98 6.06 0.47
CA LEU A 416 3.69 6.69 0.21
C LEU A 416 3.10 7.37 1.45
N TYR A 417 3.57 6.98 2.64
CA TYR A 417 3.10 7.48 3.94
C TYR A 417 4.30 7.89 4.79
N THR A 418 4.87 9.05 4.47
CA THR A 418 6.02 9.59 5.17
C THR A 418 5.66 10.08 6.58
N TYR A 419 6.66 10.37 7.40
CA TYR A 419 6.47 10.90 8.76
C TYR A 419 5.54 12.12 8.83
N LYS A 420 5.53 12.99 7.79
CA LYS A 420 4.65 14.17 7.72
C LYS A 420 3.18 13.76 7.70
N GLN A 421 2.83 12.79 6.87
CA GLN A 421 1.46 12.25 6.78
C GLN A 421 1.08 11.48 8.06
N LYS A 422 2.02 10.71 8.62
CA LYS A 422 1.83 10.03 9.92
C LYS A 422 1.57 11.02 11.06
N GLU A 423 2.27 12.16 11.06
CA GLU A 423 2.03 13.24 12.04
C GLU A 423 0.68 13.93 11.85
N GLU A 424 0.28 14.17 10.61
CA GLU A 424 -1.05 14.73 10.29
C GLU A 424 -2.17 13.79 10.72
N GLU A 425 -2.06 12.49 10.41
CA GLU A 425 -3.01 11.47 10.88
C GLU A 425 -3.07 11.41 12.41
N ASP A 426 -1.93 11.44 13.10
CA ASP A 426 -1.87 11.46 14.57
C ASP A 426 -2.53 12.71 15.14
N ARG A 427 -2.38 13.88 14.50
CA ARG A 427 -3.06 15.14 14.88
C ARG A 427 -4.57 15.03 14.68
N VAL A 428 -5.00 14.54 13.53
CA VAL A 428 -6.43 14.33 13.23
C VAL A 428 -7.04 13.29 14.18
N ALA A 429 -6.34 12.18 14.43
CA ALA A 429 -6.77 11.17 15.40
C ALA A 429 -6.86 11.75 16.83
N GLY A 430 -5.93 12.64 17.19
CA GLY A 430 -5.96 13.37 18.45
C GLY A 430 -7.18 14.30 18.57
N LEU A 431 -7.45 15.06 17.51
CA LEU A 431 -8.64 15.94 17.43
C LEU A 431 -9.93 15.12 17.50
N ASN A 432 -10.02 14.01 16.77
CA ASN A 432 -11.18 13.11 16.80
C ASN A 432 -11.44 12.52 18.20
N LYS A 433 -10.38 12.21 18.96
CA LYS A 433 -10.52 11.77 20.36
C LYS A 433 -11.07 12.90 21.25
N ILE A 434 -10.60 14.13 21.07
CA ILE A 434 -11.11 15.30 21.82
C ILE A 434 -12.58 15.52 21.46
N VAL A 435 -12.93 15.52 20.19
CA VAL A 435 -14.32 15.65 19.71
C VAL A 435 -15.21 14.55 20.30
N ALA A 436 -14.75 13.29 20.26
CA ALA A 436 -15.47 12.16 20.85
C ALA A 436 -15.67 12.34 22.37
N LEU A 437 -14.66 12.86 23.07
CA LEU A 437 -14.74 13.12 24.52
C LEU A 437 -15.71 14.26 24.83
N CYS A 438 -15.72 15.32 24.01
CA CYS A 438 -16.69 16.42 24.10
C CYS A 438 -18.13 15.91 23.86
N TRP A 439 -18.33 15.05 22.85
CA TRP A 439 -19.64 14.42 22.60
C TRP A 439 -20.09 13.55 23.77
N LEU A 440 -19.16 12.76 24.33
CA LEU A 440 -19.46 11.95 25.51
C LEU A 440 -19.85 12.85 26.71
N GLY A 441 -19.12 13.93 26.95
CA GLY A 441 -19.41 14.91 27.99
C GLY A 441 -20.79 15.57 27.79
N ALA A 442 -21.12 15.96 26.56
CA ALA A 442 -22.43 16.51 26.22
C ALA A 442 -23.56 15.47 26.43
N ALA A 443 -23.35 14.23 26.05
CA ALA A 443 -24.31 13.15 26.28
C ALA A 443 -24.54 12.88 27.79
N VAL A 444 -23.48 12.86 28.58
CA VAL A 444 -23.57 12.69 30.04
C VAL A 444 -24.28 13.88 30.69
N SER A 445 -23.98 15.12 30.28
CA SER A 445 -24.67 16.31 30.81
C SER A 445 -26.15 16.32 30.44
N MET A 446 -26.50 15.93 29.20
CA MET A 446 -27.90 15.80 28.77
C MET A 446 -28.65 14.72 29.58
N LEU A 447 -28.01 13.58 29.83
CA LEU A 447 -28.54 12.54 30.70
C LEU A 447 -28.75 13.05 32.13
N GLY A 448 -27.78 13.82 32.65
CA GLY A 448 -27.89 14.47 33.96
C GLY A 448 -29.09 15.42 34.06
N VAL A 449 -29.30 16.23 33.02
CA VAL A 449 -30.46 17.14 32.93
C VAL A 449 -31.76 16.37 32.86
N LEU A 450 -31.81 15.28 32.09
CA LEU A 450 -32.99 14.41 32.01
C LEU A 450 -33.33 13.77 33.37
N VAL A 451 -32.31 13.24 34.07
CA VAL A 451 -32.50 12.66 35.41
C VAL A 451 -32.98 13.73 36.41
N TRP A 452 -32.38 14.94 36.34
CA TRP A 452 -32.80 16.06 37.19
C TRP A 452 -34.22 16.51 36.91
N GLN A 453 -34.63 16.59 35.62
CA GLN A 453 -36.02 16.88 35.25
C GLN A 453 -37.00 15.78 35.72
N GLN A 454 -36.60 14.52 35.60
CA GLN A 454 -37.42 13.39 36.07
C GLN A 454 -37.61 13.44 37.60
N THR A 455 -36.53 13.72 38.34
CA THR A 455 -36.62 13.86 39.81
C THR A 455 -37.45 15.06 40.21
N GLN A 456 -37.29 16.20 39.55
CA GLN A 456 -38.16 17.38 39.78
C GLN A 456 -39.64 17.07 39.48
N ALA A 457 -39.91 16.39 38.37
CA ALA A 457 -41.27 15.97 38.03
C ALA A 457 -41.85 15.00 39.04
N TYR A 458 -41.02 14.10 39.59
CA TYR A 458 -41.44 13.17 40.64
C TYR A 458 -41.83 13.92 41.93
N TRP A 459 -40.98 14.84 42.41
CA TRP A 459 -41.27 15.64 43.61
C TRP A 459 -42.54 16.51 43.44
N LYS A 460 -42.71 17.12 42.27
CA LYS A 460 -43.91 17.91 41.99
C LYS A 460 -45.18 17.06 41.88
N ARG A 461 -45.12 15.83 41.42
CA ARG A 461 -46.25 14.90 41.40
C ARG A 461 -46.65 14.49 42.82
N GLU A 462 -45.68 14.28 43.69
CA GLU A 462 -45.93 13.95 45.09
C GLU A 462 -46.58 15.12 45.83
N GLU A 463 -46.08 16.36 45.58
CA GLU A 463 -46.69 17.59 46.11
C GLU A 463 -48.12 17.81 45.59
N LEU A 464 -48.35 17.58 44.28
CA LEU A 464 -49.69 17.61 43.68
C LEU A 464 -50.63 16.60 44.32
N SER A 465 -50.18 15.35 44.52
CA SER A 465 -51.01 14.31 45.16
C SER A 465 -51.33 14.62 46.62
N ALA A 466 -50.40 15.30 47.32
CA ALA A 466 -50.63 15.77 48.69
C ALA A 466 -51.62 16.94 48.72
N LEU A 467 -51.56 17.84 47.75
CA LEU A 467 -52.51 18.96 47.58
C LEU A 467 -53.89 18.43 47.16
N GLU A 468 -53.98 17.47 46.26
CA GLU A 468 -55.25 16.82 45.86
C GLU A 468 -55.94 16.12 47.05
N ARG A 469 -55.12 15.44 47.90
CA ARG A 469 -55.66 14.84 49.15
C ARG A 469 -56.23 15.91 50.10
N ARG A 470 -55.52 17.07 50.26
CA ARG A 470 -56.05 18.20 51.08
C ARG A 470 -57.24 18.86 50.44
N LEU A 471 -57.31 18.96 49.10
CA LEU A 471 -58.51 19.47 48.42
C LEU A 471 -59.74 18.49 48.57
N GLY A 472 -59.48 17.17 48.62
CA GLY A 472 -60.52 16.18 48.85
C GLY A 472 -61.09 16.22 50.27
N GLU A 473 -60.41 16.77 51.27
CA GLU A 473 -60.92 17.01 52.63
C GLU A 473 -61.82 18.22 52.70
N TYR A 474 -61.70 19.17 51.78
CA TYR A 474 -62.63 20.29 51.65
C TYR A 474 -63.68 19.93 50.61
N GLN A 475 -64.93 19.66 51.02
CA GLN A 475 -66.03 19.47 50.07
C GLN A 475 -66.18 20.72 49.19
N PRO A 476 -65.88 20.64 47.91
CA PRO A 476 -65.93 21.87 47.07
C PRO A 476 -67.36 22.06 46.60
N LEU A 477 -67.95 23.17 46.92
CA LEU A 477 -68.91 23.82 46.04
C LEU A 477 -68.20 24.20 44.77
N VAL A 478 -68.10 23.27 43.83
CA VAL A 478 -67.45 23.51 42.52
C VAL A 478 -68.41 24.40 41.74
N ASP A 479 -68.04 25.68 41.61
CA ASP A 479 -68.75 26.66 40.80
C ASP A 479 -68.58 26.28 39.31
N MET A 480 -69.58 25.59 38.72
CA MET A 480 -69.57 25.14 37.30
C MET A 480 -69.24 26.25 36.29
N PRO A 481 -69.65 27.52 36.48
CA PRO A 481 -69.27 28.63 35.68
C PRO A 481 -67.73 28.90 35.65
N LEU A 482 -67.03 28.67 36.74
CA LEU A 482 -65.60 28.89 36.87
C LEU A 482 -64.78 27.79 36.07
N LEU A 483 -65.28 26.58 36.10
CA LEU A 483 -64.74 25.43 35.33
C LEU A 483 -64.87 25.66 33.81
N LEU A 484 -66.05 26.10 33.37
CA LEU A 484 -66.30 26.42 31.96
C LEU A 484 -65.46 27.64 31.47
N GLY A 485 -65.25 28.63 32.33
CA GLY A 485 -64.44 29.81 32.04
C GLY A 485 -62.92 29.48 31.92
N THR A 486 -62.40 28.60 32.75
CA THR A 486 -61.00 28.15 32.65
C THR A 486 -60.77 27.24 31.47
N GLY A 487 -61.72 26.35 31.14
CA GLY A 487 -61.66 25.48 29.96
C GLY A 487 -61.66 26.26 28.63
N SER A 488 -62.44 27.36 28.57
CA SER A 488 -62.46 28.24 27.38
C SER A 488 -61.16 28.98 27.19
N LYS A 489 -60.52 29.48 28.26
CA LYS A 489 -59.22 30.16 28.23
C LYS A 489 -58.11 29.24 27.74
N VAL A 490 -58.09 27.95 28.20
CA VAL A 490 -57.11 26.97 27.74
C VAL A 490 -57.28 26.67 26.26
N ARG A 491 -58.52 26.47 25.77
CA ARG A 491 -58.77 26.28 24.33
C ARG A 491 -58.31 27.51 23.52
N GLN A 492 -58.60 28.70 23.94
CA GLN A 492 -58.20 29.93 23.29
C GLN A 492 -56.67 30.07 23.24
N SER A 493 -55.96 29.66 24.29
CA SER A 493 -54.48 29.67 24.34
C SER A 493 -53.87 28.65 23.34
N VAL A 494 -54.45 27.44 23.25
CA VAL A 494 -54.02 26.42 22.28
C VAL A 494 -54.26 26.90 20.85
N ASP A 495 -55.40 27.52 20.56
CA ASP A 495 -55.72 28.03 19.22
C ASP A 495 -54.80 29.21 18.85
N ASN A 496 -54.47 30.04 19.79
CA ASN A 496 -53.50 31.13 19.57
C ASN A 496 -52.10 30.59 19.28
N MET A 497 -51.66 29.53 19.99
CA MET A 497 -50.37 28.89 19.70
C MET A 497 -50.35 28.24 18.29
N ARG A 498 -51.43 27.57 17.88
CA ARG A 498 -51.52 27.04 16.52
C ARG A 498 -51.48 28.09 15.44
N ARG A 499 -52.18 29.22 15.64
CA ARG A 499 -52.16 30.38 14.70
C ARG A 499 -50.75 31.02 14.64
N PHE A 500 -50.07 31.10 15.77
CA PHE A 500 -48.71 31.61 15.83
C PHE A 500 -47.71 30.69 15.10
N ALA A 501 -47.81 29.39 15.29
CA ALA A 501 -46.99 28.41 14.59
C ALA A 501 -47.23 28.46 13.07
N ALA A 502 -48.47 28.50 12.62
CA ALA A 502 -48.81 28.59 11.19
C ALA A 502 -48.30 29.89 10.56
N ARG A 503 -48.35 31.03 11.31
CA ARG A 503 -47.88 32.33 10.80
C ARG A 503 -46.35 32.40 10.61
N ASN A 504 -45.59 31.65 11.39
CA ASN A 504 -44.15 31.66 11.35
C ASN A 504 -43.55 30.50 10.53
N LEU A 505 -44.35 29.56 10.04
CA LEU A 505 -43.89 28.40 9.30
C LEU A 505 -43.08 28.77 8.07
N ALA A 506 -43.54 29.77 7.31
CA ALA A 506 -42.84 30.23 6.11
C ALA A 506 -41.41 30.74 6.43
N SER A 507 -41.28 31.53 7.50
CA SER A 507 -39.98 32.06 7.94
C SER A 507 -39.06 30.96 8.45
N ALA A 508 -39.61 29.97 9.14
CA ALA A 508 -38.85 28.83 9.64
C ALA A 508 -38.32 27.98 8.48
N VAL A 509 -39.15 27.67 7.49
CA VAL A 509 -38.75 26.92 6.29
C VAL A 509 -37.67 27.67 5.50
N LEU A 510 -37.81 28.98 5.28
CA LEU A 510 -36.81 29.78 4.56
C LEU A 510 -35.47 29.82 5.28
N ARG A 511 -35.50 29.93 6.60
CA ARG A 511 -34.29 29.90 7.42
C ARG A 511 -33.60 28.53 7.32
N ASP A 512 -34.36 27.47 7.46
CA ASP A 512 -33.84 26.12 7.40
C ASP A 512 -33.21 25.82 6.02
N VAL A 513 -33.86 26.23 4.93
CA VAL A 513 -33.29 26.14 3.56
C VAL A 513 -31.98 26.92 3.46
N THR A 514 -31.92 28.13 4.05
CA THR A 514 -30.72 28.95 4.00
C THR A 514 -29.56 28.30 4.76
N ASP A 515 -29.83 27.77 5.94
CA ASP A 515 -28.81 27.12 6.80
C ASP A 515 -28.32 25.78 6.21
N LEU A 516 -29.15 25.09 5.43
CA LEU A 516 -28.80 23.81 4.79
C LEU A 516 -28.15 23.95 3.42
N THR A 517 -28.18 25.14 2.81
CA THR A 517 -27.60 25.37 1.48
C THR A 517 -26.10 25.59 1.55
N PRO A 518 -25.28 24.70 0.96
CA PRO A 518 -23.83 24.82 0.99
C PRO A 518 -23.32 25.92 0.03
N GLU A 519 -22.10 26.37 0.21
CA GLU A 519 -21.49 27.50 -0.55
C GLU A 519 -21.38 27.25 -2.06
N ASN A 520 -21.30 25.99 -2.47
CA ASN A 520 -21.22 25.56 -3.87
C ASN A 520 -22.60 25.46 -4.57
N VAL A 521 -23.70 25.71 -3.84
CA VAL A 521 -25.06 25.74 -4.37
C VAL A 521 -25.57 27.17 -4.35
N ARG A 522 -26.09 27.65 -5.45
CA ARG A 522 -26.73 28.97 -5.55
C ARG A 522 -28.19 28.80 -5.93
N LEU A 523 -29.07 29.24 -5.05
CA LEU A 523 -30.51 29.31 -5.31
C LEU A 523 -30.84 30.68 -5.89
N PHE A 524 -31.60 30.74 -6.95
CA PHE A 524 -32.07 31.98 -7.59
C PHE A 524 -33.59 32.12 -7.52
N ASN A 525 -34.31 31.02 -7.26
CA ASN A 525 -35.75 31.06 -7.06
C ASN A 525 -36.15 30.07 -5.96
N VAL A 526 -36.93 30.54 -4.99
CA VAL A 526 -37.49 29.76 -3.90
C VAL A 526 -38.99 30.07 -3.83
N THR A 527 -39.80 29.11 -4.21
CA THR A 527 -41.26 29.24 -4.21
C THR A 527 -41.83 28.32 -3.13
N LEU A 528 -42.50 28.94 -2.17
CA LEU A 528 -43.18 28.24 -1.09
C LEU A 528 -44.70 28.43 -1.26
N ASP A 529 -45.40 27.34 -1.60
CA ASP A 529 -46.86 27.34 -1.68
C ASP A 529 -47.41 26.67 -0.41
N LEU A 530 -47.89 27.49 0.48
CA LEU A 530 -48.56 27.06 1.68
C LEU A 530 -50.06 27.23 1.40
N GLY A 531 -50.77 26.11 1.21
CA GLY A 531 -52.20 26.13 0.98
C GLY A 531 -52.92 26.98 2.03
N THR A 532 -54.02 27.62 1.62
CA THR A 532 -54.85 28.44 2.55
C THR A 532 -55.24 27.65 3.77
N PRO A 533 -55.09 28.22 4.99
CA PRO A 533 -55.59 27.56 6.21
C PRO A 533 -57.08 27.34 6.05
N ASP A 534 -57.55 26.11 6.27
CA ASP A 534 -58.98 25.77 6.27
C ASP A 534 -59.73 26.76 7.16
N GLU A 535 -60.61 27.56 6.56
CA GLU A 535 -61.66 28.25 7.30
C GLU A 535 -62.53 27.20 7.91
N GLN A 536 -62.42 27.01 9.22
CA GLN A 536 -63.34 26.16 9.96
C GLN A 536 -64.77 26.62 9.73
N PRO A 537 -65.71 25.73 9.40
CA PRO A 537 -67.11 26.11 9.32
C PRO A 537 -67.53 26.64 10.70
N GLN A 538 -67.97 27.89 10.71
CA GLN A 538 -68.64 28.49 11.89
C GLN A 538 -69.81 27.61 12.23
N LEU A 539 -69.75 26.93 13.38
CA LEU A 539 -70.91 26.35 14.00
C LEU A 539 -71.80 27.50 14.46
N GLY A 540 -72.61 27.98 13.53
CA GLY A 540 -73.73 28.84 13.79
C GLY A 540 -74.81 28.11 14.62
N ALA A 541 -75.37 28.86 15.54
CA ALA A 541 -76.40 28.57 16.45
C ALA A 541 -77.40 27.46 16.06
N ALA A 542 -77.56 26.48 16.92
CA ALA A 542 -78.64 25.56 16.86
C ALA A 542 -79.89 26.32 17.27
N GLN A 543 -80.84 26.48 16.38
CA GLN A 543 -82.27 26.64 16.65
C GLN A 543 -82.99 25.56 15.87
N ASP A 544 -83.77 24.84 16.64
CA ASP A 544 -84.91 23.98 16.38
C ASP A 544 -85.38 23.83 14.91
N ALA A 545 -85.42 22.56 14.45
CA ALA A 545 -86.57 22.07 13.70
C ALA A 545 -86.52 20.54 13.56
N GLN A 546 -87.58 19.97 14.04
CA GLN A 546 -88.08 18.59 13.77
C GLN A 546 -88.10 18.32 12.25
N ALA A 547 -87.73 17.12 11.79
CA ALA A 547 -88.51 16.32 10.90
C ALA A 547 -87.82 15.09 10.32
N LYS A 548 -88.46 14.00 10.44
CA LYS A 548 -88.73 12.77 9.64
C LYS A 548 -87.58 12.03 8.91
N PRO A 549 -87.60 10.72 8.97
CA PRO A 549 -86.65 9.80 8.33
C PRO A 549 -87.11 9.45 6.92
N GLY A 550 -86.13 9.30 6.01
CA GLY A 550 -86.32 8.55 4.76
C GLY A 550 -86.06 9.32 3.50
N GLN A 551 -84.87 9.23 2.98
CA GLN A 551 -84.54 8.97 1.54
C GLN A 551 -83.02 9.05 1.27
N PRO A 552 -82.45 8.15 0.51
CA PRO A 552 -81.02 8.19 0.18
C PRO A 552 -80.80 9.24 -0.92
N LYS A 553 -79.83 10.15 -0.72
CA LYS A 553 -79.33 11.03 -1.78
C LYS A 553 -77.95 10.56 -2.27
N PRO A 554 -77.71 10.76 -3.58
CA PRO A 554 -76.60 10.12 -4.29
C PRO A 554 -75.26 10.73 -3.98
N GLY A 555 -74.22 9.89 -4.12
CA GLY A 555 -72.83 10.12 -3.80
C GLY A 555 -72.23 11.45 -4.26
N LEU A 556 -71.76 12.21 -3.30
CA LEU A 556 -70.68 13.17 -3.53
C LEU A 556 -69.36 12.39 -3.42
N LYS A 557 -68.66 12.35 -4.56
CA LYS A 557 -67.28 11.91 -4.61
C LYS A 557 -66.48 12.84 -3.69
N PRO A 558 -65.63 12.31 -2.78
CA PRO A 558 -64.70 13.17 -2.05
C PRO A 558 -63.66 13.69 -3.04
N ASN A 559 -63.72 14.98 -3.31
CA ASN A 559 -62.64 15.67 -4.03
C ASN A 559 -61.52 15.88 -3.00
N THR A 560 -60.74 14.83 -2.77
CA THR A 560 -59.51 14.91 -1.97
C THR A 560 -58.46 15.57 -2.88
N ARG A 561 -58.53 16.89 -3.00
CA ARG A 561 -57.33 17.64 -3.29
C ARG A 561 -56.55 17.68 -2.01
N GLU A 562 -55.56 16.81 -1.89
CA GLU A 562 -54.50 16.95 -0.90
C GLU A 562 -53.85 18.32 -1.15
N ASN A 563 -54.15 19.31 -0.31
CA ASN A 563 -53.41 20.55 -0.21
C ASN A 563 -52.02 20.20 0.37
N LEU A 564 -51.13 19.73 -0.49
CA LEU A 564 -49.77 19.46 -0.11
C LEU A 564 -49.04 20.80 -0.09
N ASP A 565 -48.66 21.28 1.10
CA ASP A 565 -47.75 22.41 1.22
C ASP A 565 -46.44 22.07 0.53
N THR A 566 -46.09 22.79 -0.53
CA THR A 566 -44.93 22.47 -1.39
C THR A 566 -43.90 23.60 -1.39
N LEU A 567 -42.65 23.21 -1.28
CA LEU A 567 -41.49 24.06 -1.46
C LEU A 567 -40.79 23.68 -2.77
N THR A 568 -40.62 24.63 -3.66
CA THR A 568 -39.85 24.48 -4.90
C THR A 568 -38.58 25.32 -4.84
N LEU A 569 -37.44 24.70 -5.05
CA LEU A 569 -36.12 25.31 -5.06
C LEU A 569 -35.51 25.23 -6.45
N GLU A 570 -35.14 26.35 -7.02
CA GLU A 570 -34.42 26.39 -8.29
C GLU A 570 -33.05 27.03 -8.09
N GLY A 571 -32.04 26.37 -8.59
CA GLY A 571 -30.68 26.80 -8.40
C GLY A 571 -29.70 26.13 -9.36
N TYR A 572 -28.44 26.35 -9.11
CA TYR A 572 -27.36 25.67 -9.80
C TYR A 572 -26.24 25.30 -8.82
N VAL A 573 -25.57 24.20 -9.14
CA VAL A 573 -24.36 23.76 -8.43
C VAL A 573 -23.15 24.17 -9.24
N LYS A 574 -22.18 24.78 -8.59
CA LYS A 574 -20.90 25.16 -9.15
C LYS A 574 -19.81 24.22 -8.63
N GLY A 575 -18.96 23.76 -9.51
CA GLY A 575 -17.85 22.88 -9.16
C GLY A 575 -17.20 22.28 -10.40
N ASP A 576 -16.28 21.36 -10.21
CA ASP A 576 -15.67 20.64 -11.31
C ASP A 576 -16.70 19.74 -12.00
N SER A 577 -16.69 19.73 -13.33
CA SER A 577 -17.66 19.03 -14.19
C SER A 577 -17.91 17.57 -13.80
N GLN A 578 -16.88 16.88 -13.29
CA GLN A 578 -16.98 15.46 -12.89
C GLN A 578 -17.68 15.21 -11.53
N ILE A 579 -17.83 16.24 -10.71
CA ILE A 579 -18.38 16.08 -9.34
C ILE A 579 -19.71 16.81 -9.12
N LEU A 580 -20.22 17.51 -10.11
CA LEU A 580 -21.45 18.31 -9.99
C LEU A 580 -22.67 17.48 -9.54
N GLU A 581 -22.83 16.26 -10.06
CA GLU A 581 -23.92 15.36 -9.64
C GLU A 581 -23.76 14.86 -8.20
N SER A 582 -22.54 14.61 -7.76
CA SER A 582 -22.28 14.19 -6.39
C SER A 582 -22.54 15.33 -5.39
N LEU A 583 -22.24 16.56 -5.78
CA LEU A 583 -22.54 17.75 -4.99
C LEU A 583 -24.05 18.00 -4.86
N LEU A 584 -24.80 17.81 -5.95
CA LEU A 584 -26.26 17.89 -5.90
C LEU A 584 -26.84 16.79 -4.99
N SER A 585 -26.31 15.58 -5.08
CA SER A 585 -26.73 14.46 -4.22
C SER A 585 -26.46 14.74 -2.74
N ALA A 586 -25.29 15.32 -2.43
CA ALA A 586 -24.95 15.74 -1.07
C ALA A 586 -25.89 16.84 -0.55
N TYR A 587 -26.33 17.76 -1.39
CA TYR A 587 -27.31 18.77 -1.04
C TYR A 587 -28.67 18.16 -0.73
N LEU A 588 -29.13 17.20 -1.55
CA LEU A 588 -30.38 16.44 -1.29
C LEU A 588 -30.35 15.73 0.08
N VAL A 589 -29.22 15.11 0.41
CA VAL A 589 -29.03 14.47 1.71
C VAL A 589 -29.12 15.48 2.84
N ARG A 590 -28.54 16.67 2.69
CA ARG A 590 -28.66 17.74 3.69
C ARG A 590 -30.10 18.21 3.88
N LEU A 591 -30.84 18.45 2.79
CA LEU A 591 -32.25 18.83 2.88
C LEU A 591 -33.11 17.78 3.59
N ARG A 592 -32.77 16.50 3.47
CA ARG A 592 -33.43 15.40 4.17
C ARG A 592 -33.28 15.46 5.70
N THR A 593 -32.23 16.13 6.20
CA THR A 593 -32.02 16.24 7.65
C THR A 593 -32.92 17.26 8.32
N SER A 594 -33.62 18.08 7.55
CA SER A 594 -34.57 19.06 8.08
C SER A 594 -35.79 18.40 8.69
N PRO A 595 -36.19 18.81 9.90
CA PRO A 595 -37.46 18.36 10.49
C PRO A 595 -38.69 18.96 9.80
N LEU A 596 -38.52 20.09 9.09
CA LEU A 596 -39.61 20.82 8.42
C LEU A 596 -39.85 20.39 6.99
N LEU A 597 -38.87 19.72 6.35
CA LEU A 597 -38.96 19.30 4.96
C LEU A 597 -39.20 17.80 4.85
N GLY A 598 -40.02 17.44 3.88
CA GLY A 598 -40.22 16.06 3.45
C GLY A 598 -39.09 15.59 2.54
N GLU A 599 -39.28 14.45 1.88
CA GLU A 599 -38.28 13.94 0.93
C GLU A 599 -38.13 14.86 -0.29
N PRO A 600 -36.94 15.43 -0.54
CA PRO A 600 -36.71 16.24 -1.72
C PRO A 600 -36.66 15.37 -2.98
N SER A 601 -37.38 15.76 -4.00
CA SER A 601 -37.38 15.14 -5.32
C SER A 601 -36.85 16.09 -6.38
N VAL A 602 -36.05 15.56 -7.31
CA VAL A 602 -35.51 16.34 -8.42
C VAL A 602 -36.52 16.36 -9.56
N SER A 603 -37.12 17.50 -9.84
CA SER A 603 -38.12 17.65 -10.91
C SER A 603 -37.46 17.92 -12.26
N LYS A 604 -36.34 18.64 -12.30
CA LYS A 604 -35.61 18.97 -13.52
C LYS A 604 -34.11 19.14 -13.22
N ARG A 605 -33.26 18.71 -14.15
CA ARG A 605 -31.82 18.97 -14.13
C ARG A 605 -31.29 19.20 -15.53
N SER A 606 -30.40 20.12 -15.72
CA SER A 606 -29.71 20.41 -16.99
C SER A 606 -28.31 20.93 -16.73
N LEU A 607 -27.38 20.49 -17.54
CA LEU A 607 -26.02 21.04 -17.54
C LEU A 607 -26.01 22.29 -18.43
N GLU A 608 -25.56 23.41 -17.90
CA GLU A 608 -25.50 24.68 -18.61
C GLU A 608 -24.11 25.29 -18.45
N LEU A 609 -23.64 26.00 -19.49
CA LEU A 609 -22.42 26.80 -19.39
C LEU A 609 -22.77 28.21 -18.92
N THR A 610 -22.07 28.69 -17.91
CA THR A 610 -22.19 30.08 -17.51
C THR A 610 -21.52 31.02 -18.51
N ALA A 611 -21.89 32.29 -18.51
CA ALA A 611 -21.23 33.31 -19.31
C ALA A 611 -19.71 33.43 -19.08
N ALA A 612 -19.21 32.87 -17.99
CA ALA A 612 -17.79 32.79 -17.65
C ALA A 612 -17.12 31.49 -18.16
N GLY A 613 -17.85 30.62 -18.88
CA GLY A 613 -17.31 29.36 -19.46
C GLY A 613 -17.16 28.22 -18.43
N GLU A 614 -17.81 28.31 -17.26
CA GLU A 614 -17.81 27.27 -16.25
C GLU A 614 -19.06 26.38 -16.40
N ASP A 615 -18.88 25.06 -16.31
CA ASP A 615 -19.98 24.11 -16.26
C ASP A 615 -20.74 24.23 -14.93
N VAL A 616 -22.05 24.38 -15.00
CA VAL A 616 -22.93 24.36 -13.84
C VAL A 616 -24.10 23.41 -14.06
N LEU A 617 -24.46 22.70 -13.01
CA LEU A 617 -25.63 21.82 -13.02
C LEU A 617 -26.83 22.59 -12.49
N ARG A 618 -27.74 23.00 -13.37
CA ARG A 618 -29.01 23.64 -12.98
C ARG A 618 -30.01 22.56 -12.55
N PHE A 619 -30.72 22.84 -11.46
CA PHE A 619 -31.70 21.91 -10.89
C PHE A 619 -32.98 22.62 -10.46
N THR A 620 -34.06 21.86 -10.42
CA THR A 620 -35.33 22.21 -9.77
C THR A 620 -35.69 21.08 -8.82
N LEU A 621 -35.81 21.40 -7.53
CA LEU A 621 -36.18 20.46 -6.48
C LEU A 621 -37.57 20.79 -5.96
N THR A 622 -38.34 19.77 -5.62
CA THR A 622 -39.63 19.92 -4.95
C THR A 622 -39.64 19.09 -3.67
N CYS A 623 -40.05 19.72 -2.58
CA CYS A 623 -40.18 19.10 -1.25
C CYS A 623 -41.57 19.37 -0.70
N GLN A 624 -42.11 18.46 0.09
CA GLN A 624 -43.30 18.68 0.92
C GLN A 624 -42.87 19.39 2.22
N VAL A 625 -43.67 20.36 2.69
CA VAL A 625 -43.45 20.99 3.98
C VAL A 625 -44.29 20.27 5.03
N ARG A 626 -43.68 19.92 6.17
CA ARG A 626 -44.35 19.28 7.31
C ARG A 626 -44.81 20.36 8.26
N ARG A 627 -46.14 20.36 8.59
CA ARG A 627 -46.73 21.27 9.57
C ARG A 627 -46.56 20.78 11.00
#